data_cddbad1498300a244e8788d9c7d3c8db
#
_entry.id   cddbad1498300a244e8788d9c7d3c8db
#
_cell.length_a   1.000
_cell.length_b   1.000
_cell.length_c   1.000
_cell.angle_alpha   90.00
_cell.angle_beta   90.00
_cell.angle_gamma   90.00
#
_symmetry.space_group_name_H-M   'P 1'
#
loop_
_entity.id
_entity.type
_entity.pdbx_description
1 polymer ?
#
loop_
_entity_poly.entity_id
_entity_poly.type
_entity_poly.pdbx_seq_one_letter_code
_entity_poly.pdbx_strand_id
1 'polypeptide(L)'
;MSLKGEAYFDVSKDVEHPFVVQTKKCDIKVLGTEFNVRVNEAESDCEFSAALLEGSIELTNKMEPGPSIRLAPMQKAEWTGGKMVVESIRNLDDYRWKEGLICFEDIRFADLMKRFEKTYDIRIVIQNKSLHDYKCSGKCRVSDGVDFILQVLQRSTRFTFSRSDDNTIIYIK
;
A
#
# COMPACT_ATOMS: atom_id res chain seq x y z
N MET A 1 2.85 -19.35 7.17
CA MET A 1 2.50 -18.07 7.84
C MET A 1 1.14 -17.60 7.31
N SER A 2 0.24 -17.06 8.15
CA SER A 2 -1.05 -16.49 7.70
C SER A 2 -0.97 -14.97 7.72
N LEU A 3 -1.46 -14.31 6.66
CA LEU A 3 -1.43 -12.86 6.51
C LEU A 3 -2.84 -12.27 6.40
N LYS A 4 -3.06 -11.18 7.15
CA LYS A 4 -4.17 -10.22 7.00
C LYS A 4 -3.57 -8.81 6.99
N GLY A 5 -4.06 -7.93 6.13
CA GLY A 5 -3.50 -6.60 5.91
C GLY A 5 -2.39 -6.59 4.88
N GLU A 6 -1.37 -5.76 5.06
CA GLU A 6 -0.27 -5.60 4.12
C GLU A 6 1.07 -5.91 4.79
N ALA A 7 1.93 -6.64 4.10
CA ALA A 7 3.29 -6.93 4.54
C ALA A 7 4.25 -6.99 3.36
N TYR A 8 5.44 -6.46 3.61
CA TYR A 8 6.59 -6.62 2.76
C TYR A 8 7.48 -7.73 3.32
N PHE A 9 7.96 -8.59 2.45
CA PHE A 9 8.80 -9.72 2.79
C PHE A 9 10.14 -9.61 2.06
N ASP A 10 11.20 -9.77 2.81
CA ASP A 10 12.56 -10.00 2.31
C ASP A 10 12.98 -11.39 2.84
N VAL A 11 12.88 -12.39 1.97
CA VAL A 11 13.11 -13.79 2.31
C VAL A 11 14.46 -14.22 1.78
N SER A 12 15.36 -14.63 2.68
CA SER A 12 16.66 -15.18 2.31
C SER A 12 16.52 -16.42 1.42
N LYS A 13 17.45 -16.58 0.49
CA LYS A 13 17.44 -17.69 -0.47
C LYS A 13 17.63 -19.04 0.24
N ASP A 14 16.60 -19.87 0.19
CA ASP A 14 16.62 -21.26 0.66
C ASP A 14 15.74 -22.11 -0.26
N VAL A 15 16.38 -22.98 -1.04
CA VAL A 15 15.69 -23.82 -2.04
C VAL A 15 15.11 -25.08 -1.40
N GLU A 16 15.68 -25.48 -0.26
CA GLU A 16 15.29 -26.74 0.44
C GLU A 16 14.07 -26.49 1.34
N HIS A 17 13.92 -25.26 1.87
CA HIS A 17 12.83 -24.88 2.77
C HIS A 17 12.01 -23.73 2.22
N PRO A 18 11.01 -24.01 1.37
CA PRO A 18 10.16 -22.96 0.79
C PRO A 18 9.42 -22.18 1.88
N PHE A 19 9.43 -20.84 1.76
CA PHE A 19 8.60 -19.99 2.60
C PHE A 19 7.22 -19.84 1.98
N VAL A 20 6.15 -20.05 2.79
CA VAL A 20 4.77 -20.00 2.31
C VAL A 20 3.96 -18.98 3.10
N VAL A 21 3.40 -18.00 2.40
CA VAL A 21 2.39 -17.07 2.95
C VAL A 21 1.01 -17.55 2.55
N GLN A 22 0.17 -17.78 3.53
CA GLN A 22 -1.20 -18.24 3.33
C GLN A 22 -2.17 -17.07 3.48
N THR A 23 -3.04 -16.91 2.50
CA THR A 23 -4.17 -16.00 2.55
C THR A 23 -5.48 -16.76 2.32
N LYS A 24 -6.62 -16.09 2.41
CA LYS A 24 -7.90 -16.72 2.08
C LYS A 24 -7.99 -17.13 0.62
N LYS A 25 -7.45 -16.31 -0.30
CA LYS A 25 -7.58 -16.51 -1.76
C LYS A 25 -6.45 -17.32 -2.37
N CYS A 26 -5.24 -17.17 -1.86
CA CYS A 26 -4.04 -17.77 -2.46
C CYS A 26 -3.05 -18.26 -1.41
N ASP A 27 -2.29 -19.29 -1.76
CA ASP A 27 -1.02 -19.61 -1.13
C ASP A 27 0.12 -19.07 -2.02
N ILE A 28 1.08 -18.42 -1.38
CA ILE A 28 2.21 -17.74 -2.02
C ILE A 28 3.47 -18.49 -1.58
N LYS A 29 4.12 -19.19 -2.52
CA LYS A 29 5.35 -19.93 -2.25
C LYS A 29 6.55 -19.23 -2.87
N VAL A 30 7.60 -19.08 -2.07
CA VAL A 30 8.86 -18.42 -2.49
C VAL A 30 10.08 -19.20 -1.98
N LEU A 31 11.24 -19.01 -2.62
CA LEU A 31 12.51 -19.69 -2.31
C LEU A 31 13.66 -18.71 -2.01
N GLY A 32 13.38 -17.42 -1.90
CA GLY A 32 14.35 -16.34 -1.73
C GLY A 32 13.91 -15.17 -2.61
N THR A 33 13.19 -14.22 -2.00
CA THR A 33 12.34 -13.34 -2.80
C THR A 33 12.03 -12.07 -2.03
N GLU A 34 12.15 -10.92 -2.67
CA GLU A 34 11.59 -9.65 -2.19
C GLU A 34 10.20 -9.43 -2.80
N PHE A 35 9.18 -9.33 -1.98
CA PHE A 35 7.80 -9.18 -2.45
C PHE A 35 6.89 -8.50 -1.43
N ASN A 36 5.82 -7.91 -1.93
CA ASN A 36 4.77 -7.30 -1.12
C ASN A 36 3.46 -8.07 -1.29
N VAL A 37 2.73 -8.27 -0.20
CA VAL A 37 1.39 -8.88 -0.22
C VAL A 37 0.42 -7.98 0.52
N ARG A 38 -0.71 -7.67 -0.13
CA ARG A 38 -1.83 -6.93 0.47
C ARG A 38 -3.10 -7.76 0.40
N VAL A 39 -3.77 -7.89 1.55
CA VAL A 39 -5.05 -8.58 1.69
C VAL A 39 -5.99 -7.68 2.50
N ASN A 40 -7.08 -7.24 1.90
CA ASN A 40 -8.12 -6.50 2.59
C ASN A 40 -9.38 -7.37 2.67
N GLU A 41 -9.74 -7.82 3.87
CA GLU A 41 -10.91 -8.68 4.11
C GLU A 41 -12.17 -7.89 4.45
N ALA A 42 -12.08 -6.57 4.59
CA ALA A 42 -13.18 -5.73 5.08
C ALA A 42 -14.25 -5.42 4.03
N GLU A 43 -13.99 -5.69 2.76
CA GLU A 43 -14.93 -5.47 1.66
C GLU A 43 -15.56 -6.78 1.21
N SER A 44 -16.78 -6.72 0.66
CA SER A 44 -17.50 -7.88 0.11
C SER A 44 -16.71 -8.62 -0.98
N ASP A 45 -15.74 -7.94 -1.57
CA ASP A 45 -14.76 -8.47 -2.52
C ASP A 45 -13.36 -8.35 -1.90
N CYS A 46 -12.96 -9.39 -1.14
CA CYS A 46 -11.63 -9.45 -0.55
C CYS A 46 -10.57 -9.05 -1.57
N GLU A 47 -9.96 -7.88 -1.41
CA GLU A 47 -8.85 -7.45 -2.25
C GLU A 47 -7.62 -8.30 -1.95
N PHE A 48 -6.98 -8.77 -2.98
CA PHE A 48 -5.70 -9.47 -2.91
C PHE A 48 -4.76 -8.90 -3.95
N SER A 49 -3.55 -8.60 -3.53
CA SER A 49 -2.46 -8.23 -4.43
C SER A 49 -1.15 -8.85 -3.93
N ALA A 50 -0.39 -9.44 -4.84
CA ALA A 50 0.97 -9.92 -4.59
C ALA A 50 1.90 -9.34 -5.66
N ALA A 51 2.89 -8.56 -5.24
CA ALA A 51 3.83 -7.87 -6.11
C ALA A 51 5.24 -8.43 -5.90
N LEU A 52 5.88 -8.86 -6.96
CA LEU A 52 7.24 -9.40 -6.96
C LEU A 52 8.25 -8.34 -7.39
N LEU A 53 9.21 -8.06 -6.50
CA LEU A 53 10.31 -7.13 -6.78
C LEU A 53 11.56 -7.89 -7.23
N GLU A 54 11.97 -8.91 -6.48
CA GLU A 54 13.13 -9.74 -6.80
C GLU A 54 12.85 -11.22 -6.52
N GLY A 55 13.44 -12.14 -7.32
CA GLY A 55 13.29 -13.57 -7.17
C GLY A 55 12.16 -14.17 -8.01
N SER A 56 11.37 -15.06 -7.41
CA SER A 56 10.20 -15.66 -8.06
C SER A 56 9.11 -16.03 -7.06
N ILE A 57 7.86 -15.87 -7.46
CA ILE A 57 6.67 -16.26 -6.69
C ILE A 57 5.91 -17.33 -7.47
N GLU A 58 5.46 -18.35 -6.75
CA GLU A 58 4.45 -19.29 -7.22
C GLU A 58 3.16 -19.08 -6.41
N LEU A 59 2.08 -18.71 -7.11
CA LEU A 59 0.75 -18.47 -6.55
C LEU A 59 -0.14 -19.67 -6.83
N THR A 60 -0.73 -20.25 -5.79
CA THR A 60 -1.77 -21.27 -5.91
C THR A 60 -3.12 -20.66 -5.53
N ASN A 61 -4.04 -20.60 -6.48
CA ASN A 61 -5.39 -20.08 -6.25
C ASN A 61 -6.20 -21.10 -5.46
N LYS A 62 -6.83 -20.66 -4.35
CA LYS A 62 -7.69 -21.50 -3.51
C LYS A 62 -9.17 -21.43 -3.89
N MET A 63 -9.55 -20.38 -4.62
CA MET A 63 -10.96 -20.15 -5.01
C MET A 63 -11.35 -20.94 -6.25
N GLU A 64 -10.40 -21.10 -7.16
CA GLU A 64 -10.59 -21.86 -8.40
C GLU A 64 -9.40 -22.82 -8.57
N PRO A 65 -9.64 -24.15 -8.54
CA PRO A 65 -8.60 -25.12 -8.83
C PRO A 65 -8.08 -24.96 -10.27
N GLY A 66 -6.78 -24.77 -10.40
CA GLY A 66 -6.14 -24.54 -11.69
C GLY A 66 -4.60 -24.60 -11.57
N PRO A 67 -3.88 -24.37 -12.66
CA PRO A 67 -2.44 -24.31 -12.63
C PRO A 67 -1.96 -23.15 -11.74
N SER A 68 -0.82 -23.34 -11.08
CA SER A 68 -0.18 -22.26 -10.36
C SER A 68 0.26 -21.13 -11.31
N ILE A 69 0.21 -19.89 -10.81
CA ILE A 69 0.65 -18.71 -11.54
C ILE A 69 2.06 -18.38 -11.05
N ARG A 70 3.01 -18.23 -11.97
CA ARG A 70 4.35 -17.74 -11.66
C ARG A 70 4.48 -16.27 -12.02
N LEU A 71 4.98 -15.49 -11.06
CA LEU A 71 5.39 -14.12 -11.31
C LEU A 71 6.88 -14.05 -11.59
N ALA A 72 7.24 -13.24 -12.58
CA ALA A 72 8.59 -12.77 -12.81
C ALA A 72 8.84 -11.43 -12.07
N PRO A 73 10.09 -11.03 -11.82
CA PRO A 73 10.38 -9.72 -11.25
C PRO A 73 9.66 -8.59 -11.99
N MET A 74 9.23 -7.57 -11.24
CA MET A 74 8.42 -6.45 -11.73
C MET A 74 7.02 -6.84 -12.24
N GLN A 75 6.46 -7.95 -11.75
CA GLN A 75 5.07 -8.31 -11.98
C GLN A 75 4.28 -8.32 -10.67
N LYS A 76 3.00 -8.01 -10.76
CA LYS A 76 2.02 -8.18 -9.69
C LYS A 76 0.83 -9.00 -10.16
N ALA A 77 0.26 -9.76 -9.25
CA ALA A 77 -1.02 -10.44 -9.43
C ALA A 77 -2.06 -9.80 -8.52
N GLU A 78 -3.20 -9.46 -9.08
CA GLU A 78 -4.32 -8.84 -8.36
C GLU A 78 -5.61 -9.61 -8.60
N TRP A 79 -6.45 -9.68 -7.57
CA TRP A 79 -7.80 -10.22 -7.71
C TRP A 79 -8.74 -9.12 -8.16
N THR A 80 -9.22 -9.20 -9.38
CA THR A 80 -10.09 -8.20 -10.00
C THR A 80 -11.23 -8.85 -10.76
N GLY A 81 -12.47 -8.45 -10.47
CA GLY A 81 -13.64 -8.96 -11.18
C GLY A 81 -13.82 -10.48 -11.07
N GLY A 82 -13.47 -11.07 -9.92
CA GLY A 82 -13.63 -12.50 -9.66
C GLY A 82 -12.50 -13.39 -10.22
N LYS A 83 -11.45 -12.82 -10.81
CA LYS A 83 -10.32 -13.57 -11.36
C LYS A 83 -8.97 -12.96 -10.99
N MET A 84 -7.91 -13.77 -11.07
CA MET A 84 -6.53 -13.32 -10.90
C MET A 84 -6.02 -12.73 -12.22
N VAL A 85 -5.54 -11.48 -12.16
CA VAL A 85 -4.93 -10.77 -13.29
C VAL A 85 -3.46 -10.51 -12.97
N VAL A 86 -2.57 -10.78 -13.94
CA VAL A 86 -1.14 -10.50 -13.82
C VAL A 86 -0.79 -9.32 -14.70
N GLU A 87 -0.10 -8.33 -14.13
CA GLU A 87 0.35 -7.14 -14.85
C GLU A 87 1.75 -6.69 -14.41
N SER A 88 2.39 -5.87 -15.23
CA SER A 88 3.70 -5.31 -14.90
C SER A 88 3.59 -4.18 -13.88
N ILE A 89 4.50 -4.15 -12.93
CA ILE A 89 4.68 -3.03 -11.99
C ILE A 89 5.31 -1.87 -12.77
N ARG A 90 4.60 -0.76 -12.87
CA ARG A 90 5.08 0.44 -13.60
C ARG A 90 5.85 1.40 -12.70
N ASN A 91 5.53 1.40 -11.41
CA ASN A 91 6.12 2.30 -10.43
C ASN A 91 6.41 1.54 -9.13
N LEU A 92 7.63 1.65 -8.63
CA LEU A 92 8.05 1.02 -7.37
C LEU A 92 7.71 1.88 -6.15
N ASP A 93 7.27 3.09 -6.33
CA ASP A 93 6.98 4.03 -5.25
C ASP A 93 5.89 3.51 -4.28
N ASP A 94 4.97 2.66 -4.77
CA ASP A 94 3.94 2.03 -3.95
C ASP A 94 4.50 1.06 -2.90
N TYR A 95 5.74 0.59 -3.08
CA TYR A 95 6.40 -0.38 -2.19
C TYR A 95 7.50 0.28 -1.32
N ARG A 96 7.71 1.59 -1.45
CA ARG A 96 8.75 2.31 -0.70
C ARG A 96 8.37 2.68 0.73
N TRP A 97 7.16 2.36 1.14
CA TRP A 97 6.75 2.48 2.54
C TRP A 97 7.66 1.67 3.49
N LYS A 98 8.27 0.57 3.03
CA LYS A 98 9.31 -0.18 3.75
C LYS A 98 10.52 0.68 4.11
N GLU A 99 10.80 1.72 3.34
CA GLU A 99 11.87 2.70 3.55
C GLU A 99 11.42 3.89 4.42
N GLY A 100 10.20 3.83 4.97
CA GLY A 100 9.59 4.94 5.69
C GLY A 100 9.18 6.10 4.77
N LEU A 101 8.94 5.83 3.47
CA LEU A 101 8.51 6.84 2.51
C LEU A 101 7.02 6.71 2.20
N ILE A 102 6.35 7.84 2.13
CA ILE A 102 5.02 7.98 1.55
C ILE A 102 5.19 8.63 0.19
N CYS A 103 5.00 7.84 -0.87
CA CYS A 103 5.02 8.31 -2.26
C CYS A 103 3.58 8.40 -2.76
N PHE A 104 3.26 9.46 -3.49
CA PHE A 104 1.93 9.69 -4.04
C PHE A 104 2.02 10.44 -5.36
N GLU A 105 1.20 10.03 -6.33
CA GLU A 105 1.15 10.59 -7.67
C GLU A 105 -0.30 10.74 -8.09
N ASP A 106 -0.68 11.97 -8.50
CA ASP A 106 -2.04 12.32 -8.95
C ASP A 106 -3.16 11.86 -8.00
N ILE A 107 -2.87 11.81 -6.67
CA ILE A 107 -3.83 11.41 -5.65
C ILE A 107 -4.70 12.60 -5.22
N ARG A 108 -5.97 12.36 -4.96
CA ARG A 108 -6.84 13.39 -4.39
C ARG A 108 -6.38 13.74 -2.96
N PHE A 109 -6.40 15.01 -2.64
CA PHE A 109 -5.99 15.52 -1.33
C PHE A 109 -6.73 14.80 -0.17
N ALA A 110 -8.04 14.57 -0.33
CA ALA A 110 -8.81 13.84 0.68
C ALA A 110 -8.30 12.40 0.90
N ASP A 111 -7.89 11.71 -0.16
CA ASP A 111 -7.37 10.34 -0.04
C ASP A 111 -5.95 10.32 0.54
N LEU A 112 -5.13 11.34 0.23
CA LEU A 112 -3.84 11.52 0.87
C LEU A 112 -3.98 11.79 2.39
N MET A 113 -4.96 12.62 2.79
CA MET A 113 -5.23 12.89 4.20
C MET A 113 -5.65 11.62 4.95
N LYS A 114 -6.49 10.77 4.36
CA LYS A 114 -6.84 9.45 4.94
C LYS A 114 -5.61 8.54 5.09
N ARG A 115 -4.67 8.64 4.17
CA ARG A 115 -3.41 7.90 4.26
C ARG A 115 -2.55 8.40 5.42
N PHE A 116 -2.49 9.71 5.64
CA PHE A 116 -1.82 10.32 6.79
C PHE A 116 -2.49 9.96 8.11
N GLU A 117 -3.83 9.96 8.19
CA GLU A 117 -4.56 9.52 9.38
C GLU A 117 -4.11 8.13 9.83
N LYS A 118 -4.04 7.17 8.90
CA LYS A 118 -3.59 5.80 9.17
C LYS A 118 -2.11 5.72 9.56
N THR A 119 -1.27 6.53 8.92
CA THR A 119 0.20 6.48 9.14
C THR A 119 0.59 7.08 10.47
N TYR A 120 -0.08 8.15 10.90
CA TYR A 120 0.26 8.92 12.10
C TYR A 120 -0.69 8.69 13.28
N ASP A 121 -1.68 7.82 13.12
CA ASP A 121 -2.73 7.54 14.11
C ASP A 121 -3.39 8.83 14.64
N ILE A 122 -3.83 9.68 13.72
CA ILE A 122 -4.48 10.96 13.97
C ILE A 122 -5.76 11.07 13.16
N ARG A 123 -6.58 12.07 13.49
CA ARG A 123 -7.76 12.43 12.70
C ARG A 123 -7.50 13.74 11.93
N ILE A 124 -7.91 13.79 10.65
CA ILE A 124 -7.80 14.99 9.82
C ILE A 124 -9.19 15.39 9.31
N VAL A 125 -9.62 16.60 9.63
CA VAL A 125 -10.91 17.17 9.22
C VAL A 125 -10.68 18.25 8.17
N ILE A 126 -11.06 17.98 6.93
CA ILE A 126 -10.98 18.95 5.83
C ILE A 126 -12.24 19.78 5.84
N GLN A 127 -12.15 21.04 6.30
CA GLN A 127 -13.26 22.00 6.33
C GLN A 127 -13.46 22.69 4.97
N ASN A 128 -12.38 22.90 4.22
CA ASN A 128 -12.42 23.47 2.88
C ASN A 128 -12.74 22.41 1.83
N LYS A 129 -14.00 22.38 1.39
CA LYS A 129 -14.48 21.39 0.41
C LYS A 129 -13.76 21.45 -0.95
N SER A 130 -13.21 22.60 -1.34
CA SER A 130 -12.50 22.74 -2.63
C SER A 130 -11.20 21.94 -2.68
N LEU A 131 -10.64 21.57 -1.52
CA LEU A 131 -9.42 20.76 -1.42
C LEU A 131 -9.68 19.27 -1.65
N HIS A 132 -10.89 18.77 -1.49
CA HIS A 132 -11.17 17.34 -1.53
C HIS A 132 -10.66 16.67 -2.80
N ASP A 133 -10.94 17.27 -3.95
CA ASP A 133 -10.61 16.72 -5.26
C ASP A 133 -9.31 17.31 -5.85
N TYR A 134 -8.64 18.21 -5.10
CA TYR A 134 -7.33 18.72 -5.50
C TYR A 134 -6.34 17.58 -5.60
N LYS A 135 -5.68 17.44 -6.74
CA LYS A 135 -4.71 16.40 -6.99
C LYS A 135 -3.31 16.85 -6.65
N CYS A 136 -2.58 16.01 -5.96
CA CYS A 136 -1.22 16.27 -5.53
C CYS A 136 -0.30 15.09 -5.82
N SER A 137 0.97 15.40 -6.02
CA SER A 137 2.04 14.42 -6.20
C SER A 137 3.24 14.81 -5.35
N GLY A 138 3.93 13.83 -4.83
CA GLY A 138 5.12 14.08 -4.01
C GLY A 138 5.64 12.84 -3.31
N LYS A 139 6.72 13.06 -2.57
CA LYS A 139 7.36 12.06 -1.71
C LYS A 139 7.71 12.71 -0.39
N CYS A 140 7.42 12.06 0.72
CA CYS A 140 7.77 12.53 2.05
C CYS A 140 8.21 11.35 2.94
N ARG A 141 9.00 11.65 3.96
CA ARG A 141 9.39 10.66 4.94
C ARG A 141 8.40 10.65 6.10
N VAL A 142 8.03 9.47 6.55
CA VAL A 142 7.18 9.32 7.75
C VAL A 142 7.83 10.00 8.95
N SER A 143 9.17 9.93 9.06
CA SER A 143 9.94 10.54 10.14
C SER A 143 9.87 12.07 10.20
N ASP A 144 9.52 12.74 9.10
CA ASP A 144 9.43 14.20 9.06
C ASP A 144 8.21 14.73 9.84
N GLY A 145 7.25 13.87 10.11
CA GLY A 145 6.01 14.20 10.81
C GLY A 145 4.99 14.91 9.95
N VAL A 146 3.71 14.73 10.30
CA VAL A 146 2.59 15.22 9.48
C VAL A 146 2.56 16.75 9.37
N ASP A 147 2.91 17.47 10.43
CA ASP A 147 2.90 18.95 10.41
C ASP A 147 3.87 19.52 9.39
N PHE A 148 5.09 18.98 9.34
CA PHE A 148 6.08 19.38 8.35
C PHE A 148 5.61 19.08 6.92
N ILE A 149 5.03 17.89 6.71
CA ILE A 149 4.51 17.50 5.42
C ILE A 149 3.36 18.43 4.97
N LEU A 150 2.45 18.77 5.88
CA LEU A 150 1.37 19.73 5.60
C LEU A 150 1.94 21.12 5.27
N GLN A 151 2.97 21.61 5.97
CA GLN A 151 3.65 22.85 5.63
C GLN A 151 4.27 22.82 4.22
N VAL A 152 4.84 21.69 3.81
CA VAL A 152 5.37 21.52 2.45
C VAL A 152 4.23 21.56 1.42
N LEU A 153 3.12 20.87 1.68
CA LEU A 153 1.95 20.89 0.80
C LEU A 153 1.33 22.27 0.65
N GLN A 154 1.39 23.11 1.69
CA GLN A 154 0.93 24.53 1.62
C GLN A 154 1.69 25.37 0.60
N ARG A 155 2.88 24.95 0.16
CA ARG A 155 3.64 25.64 -0.90
C ARG A 155 3.03 25.45 -2.28
N SER A 156 2.32 24.35 -2.50
CA SER A 156 1.69 24.01 -3.79
C SER A 156 0.20 24.31 -3.81
N THR A 157 -0.47 24.34 -2.66
CA THR A 157 -1.90 24.68 -2.59
C THR A 157 -2.21 25.53 -1.34
N ARG A 158 -3.18 26.42 -1.48
CA ARG A 158 -3.51 27.39 -0.41
C ARG A 158 -4.47 26.76 0.59
N PHE A 159 -4.02 26.49 1.80
CA PHE A 159 -4.82 26.14 2.95
C PHE A 159 -4.08 26.54 4.24
N THR A 160 -4.80 26.56 5.35
CA THR A 160 -4.20 26.65 6.68
C THR A 160 -4.59 25.41 7.48
N PHE A 161 -3.81 25.07 8.49
CA PHE A 161 -4.18 23.99 9.40
C PHE A 161 -3.91 24.38 10.84
N SER A 162 -4.67 23.76 11.73
CA SER A 162 -4.52 23.91 13.19
C SER A 162 -4.77 22.57 13.85
N ARG A 163 -4.17 22.35 15.03
CA ARG A 163 -4.45 21.17 15.86
C ARG A 163 -5.49 21.46 16.91
N SER A 164 -6.20 20.41 17.36
CA SER A 164 -6.98 20.43 18.59
C SER A 164 -6.06 20.55 19.82
N ASP A 165 -6.61 20.96 20.97
CA ASP A 165 -5.85 21.15 22.21
C ASP A 165 -5.16 19.86 22.71
N ASP A 166 -5.75 18.71 22.43
CA ASP A 166 -5.22 17.38 22.75
C ASP A 166 -4.27 16.81 21.66
N ASN A 167 -4.00 17.57 20.60
CA ASN A 167 -3.17 17.19 19.45
C ASN A 167 -3.65 15.96 18.65
N THR A 168 -4.85 15.47 18.86
CA THR A 168 -5.37 14.26 18.17
C THR A 168 -6.04 14.56 16.84
N ILE A 169 -6.50 15.80 16.63
CA ILE A 169 -7.21 16.21 15.43
C ILE A 169 -6.49 17.37 14.74
N ILE A 170 -6.35 17.27 13.43
CA ILE A 170 -5.89 18.37 12.57
C ILE A 170 -7.08 18.89 11.75
N TYR A 171 -7.30 20.19 11.82
CA TYR A 171 -8.31 20.89 11.02
C TYR A 171 -7.64 21.60 9.84
N ILE A 172 -8.07 21.30 8.63
CA ILE A 172 -7.61 21.95 7.38
C ILE A 172 -8.69 22.90 6.89
N LYS A 173 -8.32 24.19 6.75
CA LYS A 173 -9.23 25.30 6.41
C LYS A 173 -8.89 25.92 5.06
#